data_cc051cd3b17d0fa2bd7ad98a1b2e3c14
#
_entry.id   cc051cd3b17d0fa2bd7ad98a1b2e3c14
#
_cell.length_a   1.000
_cell.length_b   1.000
_cell.length_c   1.000
_cell.angle_alpha   90.00
_cell.angle_beta   90.00
_cell.angle_gamma   90.00
#
_symmetry.space_group_name_H-M   'P 1'
#
loop_
_entity.id
_entity.type
_entity.pdbx_description
1 polymer ?
#
loop_
_entity_poly.entity_id
_entity_poly.type
_entity_poly.pdbx_seq_one_letter_code
_entity_poly.pdbx_strand_id
1 'polypeptide(L)'
;MSTGTRLSAANLVLTGICALIYLLDGLIHSILGPLAPDMGRSLSLGNAELGPIFSANLLGQCIGLVVFPLFGRIGQRAIVLVSLVGFGLGQAASALADGATELIAWRLVTGLFLGGCLPSCLAIVTAVAPAARRGLAIMILFTGYGLGATLAGIVAAAFADAGGWRGAMVGVGVACLVTALIAWRWLDVPPARTAADDASSRKEGALGIVNARYLLGTLMLWLMFVSMLTISYCLNSWLPTLLVQVGRDEAFAALSVSVFSFGGIVAALGVGLLIDRFGAMRTLISFTVLSAVTLFAVGQLLGSASASLLMALLGACGFFVLGAYGGVNVVLASFYPDDLRAHGIGWAKSVGRLGTVIAPVLIGWGLDVGITQASIMSLFAVPALVAAASLVVIALAAAGRQRAVAEPAATMR
;
A
#
# COMPACT_ATOMS: atom_id res chain seq x y z
N MET A 1 -18.87 -37.12 5.26
CA MET A 1 -18.98 -35.72 4.78
C MET A 1 -17.91 -34.83 5.47
N SER A 2 -16.65 -34.91 5.12
CA SER A 2 -15.56 -34.11 5.78
C SER A 2 -14.47 -33.63 4.80
N THR A 3 -14.75 -33.49 3.51
CA THR A 3 -13.76 -33.15 2.48
C THR A 3 -13.76 -31.66 2.09
N GLY A 4 -14.63 -30.81 2.68
CA GLY A 4 -14.78 -29.40 2.29
C GLY A 4 -13.95 -28.37 3.07
N THR A 5 -13.18 -28.76 4.09
CA THR A 5 -12.54 -27.81 5.01
C THR A 5 -11.04 -27.60 4.80
N ARG A 6 -10.39 -28.41 3.98
CA ARG A 6 -8.95 -28.27 3.68
C ARG A 6 -8.71 -27.62 2.32
N LEU A 7 -7.76 -26.71 2.23
CA LEU A 7 -7.23 -26.24 0.96
C LEU A 7 -6.60 -27.45 0.26
N SER A 8 -7.02 -27.73 -0.98
CA SER A 8 -6.35 -28.77 -1.78
C SER A 8 -4.92 -28.34 -2.08
N ALA A 9 -4.03 -29.29 -2.37
CA ALA A 9 -2.65 -28.97 -2.74
C ALA A 9 -2.60 -28.00 -3.96
N ALA A 10 -3.51 -28.19 -4.93
CA ALA A 10 -3.63 -27.30 -6.09
C ALA A 10 -4.02 -25.87 -5.67
N ASN A 11 -4.98 -25.70 -4.76
CA ASN A 11 -5.39 -24.37 -4.27
C ASN A 11 -4.28 -23.68 -3.46
N LEU A 12 -3.48 -24.45 -2.72
CA LEU A 12 -2.30 -23.93 -2.03
C LEU A 12 -1.23 -23.42 -3.01
N VAL A 13 -0.96 -24.17 -4.07
CA VAL A 13 -0.02 -23.76 -5.13
C VAL A 13 -0.49 -22.48 -5.82
N LEU A 14 -1.76 -22.39 -6.20
CA LEU A 14 -2.35 -21.19 -6.80
C LEU A 14 -2.26 -19.99 -5.86
N THR A 15 -2.63 -20.16 -4.58
CA THR A 15 -2.52 -19.09 -3.58
C THR A 15 -1.06 -18.69 -3.36
N GLY A 16 -0.13 -19.63 -3.34
CA GLY A 16 1.31 -19.38 -3.20
C GLY A 16 1.88 -18.60 -4.39
N ILE A 17 1.49 -18.94 -5.62
CA ILE A 17 1.91 -18.17 -6.83
C ILE A 17 1.36 -16.73 -6.75
N CYS A 18 0.08 -16.57 -6.41
CA CYS A 18 -0.50 -15.23 -6.25
C CYS A 18 0.18 -14.43 -5.11
N ALA A 19 0.55 -15.09 -4.00
CA ALA A 19 1.30 -14.47 -2.92
C ALA A 19 2.73 -14.05 -3.34
N LEU A 20 3.40 -14.87 -4.18
CA LEU A 20 4.69 -14.51 -4.78
C LEU A 20 4.57 -13.30 -5.71
N ILE A 21 3.49 -13.21 -6.49
CA ILE A 21 3.21 -12.04 -7.33
C ILE A 21 3.00 -10.79 -6.48
N TYR A 22 2.26 -10.88 -5.36
CA TYR A 22 2.10 -9.78 -4.43
C TYR A 22 3.41 -9.40 -3.72
N LEU A 23 4.30 -10.36 -3.49
CA LEU A 23 5.64 -10.10 -2.98
C LEU A 23 6.44 -9.25 -3.98
N LEU A 24 6.42 -9.60 -5.25
CA LEU A 24 7.09 -8.84 -6.30
C LEU A 24 6.49 -7.43 -6.45
N ASP A 25 5.17 -7.29 -6.32
CA ASP A 25 4.52 -5.97 -6.32
C ASP A 25 5.00 -5.11 -5.15
N GLY A 26 4.98 -5.65 -3.92
CA GLY A 26 5.49 -4.96 -2.74
C GLY A 26 6.96 -4.57 -2.85
N LEU A 27 7.78 -5.46 -3.44
CA LEU A 27 9.18 -5.20 -3.72
C LEU A 27 9.34 -4.06 -4.74
N ILE A 28 8.65 -4.09 -5.88
CA ILE A 28 8.70 -3.06 -6.93
C ILE A 28 8.26 -1.68 -6.40
N HIS A 29 7.22 -1.67 -5.57
CA HIS A 29 6.74 -0.42 -4.97
C HIS A 29 7.74 0.19 -4.00
N SER A 30 8.41 -0.63 -3.22
CA SER A 30 9.26 -0.16 -2.10
C SER A 30 10.73 -0.04 -2.47
N ILE A 31 11.21 -0.68 -3.55
CA ILE A 31 12.64 -0.70 -3.89
C ILE A 31 13.15 0.64 -4.44
N LEU A 32 12.26 1.44 -5.02
CA LEU A 32 12.66 2.68 -5.67
C LEU A 32 13.24 3.70 -4.67
N GLY A 33 12.67 3.78 -3.47
CA GLY A 33 13.18 4.63 -2.40
C GLY A 33 14.62 4.29 -2.00
N PRO A 34 14.92 3.05 -1.61
CA PRO A 34 16.28 2.60 -1.31
C PRO A 34 17.31 2.84 -2.44
N LEU A 35 16.88 2.77 -3.70
CA LEU A 35 17.76 3.00 -4.86
C LEU A 35 17.86 4.48 -5.26
N ALA A 36 16.98 5.35 -4.77
CA ALA A 36 16.91 6.75 -5.17
C ALA A 36 18.20 7.57 -4.93
N PRO A 37 18.95 7.38 -3.82
CA PRO A 37 20.21 8.11 -3.64
C PRO A 37 21.25 7.76 -4.72
N ASP A 38 21.38 6.49 -5.08
CA ASP A 38 22.28 6.04 -6.14
C ASP A 38 21.81 6.49 -7.52
N MET A 39 20.51 6.41 -7.81
CA MET A 39 19.90 6.94 -9.03
C MET A 39 20.12 8.44 -9.17
N GLY A 40 19.89 9.20 -8.10
CA GLY A 40 20.07 10.66 -8.08
C GLY A 40 21.50 11.05 -8.43
N ARG A 41 22.50 10.37 -7.86
CA ARG A 41 23.91 10.63 -8.17
C ARG A 41 24.29 10.22 -9.59
N SER A 42 23.91 9.03 -10.03
CA SER A 42 24.33 8.48 -11.33
C SER A 42 23.68 9.20 -12.52
N LEU A 43 22.47 9.74 -12.35
CA LEU A 43 21.73 10.46 -13.38
C LEU A 43 21.68 11.98 -13.12
N SER A 44 22.40 12.47 -12.09
CA SER A 44 22.42 13.88 -11.69
C SER A 44 21.01 14.47 -11.47
N LEU A 45 20.10 13.69 -10.84
CA LEU A 45 18.71 14.09 -10.60
C LEU A 45 18.60 14.96 -9.34
N GLY A 46 17.85 16.05 -9.44
CA GLY A 46 17.43 16.86 -8.30
C GLY A 46 16.25 16.23 -7.54
N ASN A 47 15.96 16.78 -6.35
CA ASN A 47 14.83 16.26 -5.55
C ASN A 47 13.47 16.46 -6.26
N ALA A 48 13.30 17.58 -6.98
CA ALA A 48 12.09 17.85 -7.76
C ALA A 48 11.84 16.81 -8.87
N GLU A 49 12.90 16.15 -9.37
CA GLU A 49 12.80 15.12 -10.40
C GLU A 49 12.49 13.73 -9.81
N LEU A 50 12.96 13.45 -8.59
CA LEU A 50 12.66 12.19 -7.89
C LEU A 50 11.18 12.05 -7.54
N GLY A 51 10.51 13.15 -7.17
CA GLY A 51 9.08 13.13 -6.82
C GLY A 51 8.19 12.57 -7.92
N PRO A 52 8.22 13.10 -9.15
CA PRO A 52 7.51 12.55 -10.30
C PRO A 52 7.86 11.09 -10.63
N ILE A 53 9.13 10.68 -10.48
CA ILE A 53 9.56 9.29 -10.69
C ILE A 53 8.86 8.35 -9.69
N PHE A 54 8.76 8.74 -8.41
CA PHE A 54 8.03 7.97 -7.41
C PHE A 54 6.53 7.90 -7.69
N SER A 55 5.95 9.01 -8.13
CA SER A 55 4.52 9.12 -8.41
C SER A 55 4.09 8.38 -9.68
N ALA A 56 4.98 8.29 -10.69
CA ALA A 56 4.66 7.71 -11.99
C ALA A 56 4.18 6.26 -11.91
N ASN A 57 4.81 5.43 -11.07
CA ASN A 57 4.40 4.05 -10.88
C ASN A 57 2.98 3.93 -10.31
N LEU A 58 2.66 4.78 -9.33
CA LEU A 58 1.33 4.81 -8.70
C LEU A 58 0.26 5.35 -9.65
N LEU A 59 0.60 6.37 -10.44
CA LEU A 59 -0.28 6.89 -11.49
C LEU A 59 -0.56 5.81 -12.55
N GLY A 60 0.48 5.13 -13.02
CA GLY A 60 0.34 4.01 -13.93
C GLY A 60 -0.57 2.92 -13.37
N GLN A 61 -0.42 2.57 -12.09
CA GLN A 61 -1.27 1.58 -11.41
C GLN A 61 -2.73 2.03 -11.35
N CYS A 62 -3.00 3.32 -11.11
CA CYS A 62 -4.36 3.86 -11.14
C CYS A 62 -4.98 3.72 -12.54
N ILE A 63 -4.21 4.02 -13.59
CA ILE A 63 -4.65 3.84 -14.98
C ILE A 63 -4.92 2.36 -15.27
N GLY A 64 -4.01 1.47 -14.86
CA GLY A 64 -4.14 0.02 -15.05
C GLY A 64 -5.38 -0.58 -14.37
N LEU A 65 -5.72 -0.10 -13.17
CA LEU A 65 -6.95 -0.51 -12.46
C LEU A 65 -8.24 -0.20 -13.24
N VAL A 66 -8.22 0.81 -14.09
CA VAL A 66 -9.36 1.18 -14.96
C VAL A 66 -9.29 0.44 -16.29
N VAL A 67 -8.11 0.34 -16.87
CA VAL A 67 -7.90 -0.19 -18.23
C VAL A 67 -8.06 -1.72 -18.29
N PHE A 68 -7.43 -2.47 -17.37
CA PHE A 68 -7.46 -3.93 -17.42
C PHE A 68 -8.85 -4.58 -17.28
N PRO A 69 -9.77 -4.08 -16.46
CA PRO A 69 -11.15 -4.60 -16.43
C PRO A 69 -11.89 -4.51 -17.76
N LEU A 70 -11.52 -3.57 -18.65
CA LEU A 70 -12.10 -3.46 -20.00
C LEU A 70 -11.74 -4.68 -20.87
N PHE A 71 -10.64 -5.34 -20.55
CA PHE A 71 -10.20 -6.57 -21.19
C PHE A 71 -10.64 -7.84 -20.46
N GLY A 72 -11.64 -7.77 -19.60
CA GLY A 72 -12.11 -8.89 -18.75
C GLY A 72 -12.51 -10.17 -19.51
N ARG A 73 -12.81 -10.04 -20.82
CA ARG A 73 -13.08 -11.21 -21.72
C ARG A 73 -11.88 -12.13 -21.91
N ILE A 74 -10.66 -11.65 -21.69
CA ILE A 74 -9.41 -12.43 -21.88
C ILE A 74 -9.19 -13.44 -20.74
N GLY A 75 -9.88 -13.26 -19.60
CA GLY A 75 -9.76 -14.13 -18.43
C GLY A 75 -8.63 -13.71 -17.48
N GLN A 76 -8.82 -14.01 -16.19
CA GLN A 76 -7.91 -13.56 -15.12
C GLN A 76 -6.48 -14.09 -15.28
N ARG A 77 -6.32 -15.35 -15.73
CA ARG A 77 -5.01 -15.96 -15.98
C ARG A 77 -4.20 -15.15 -16.99
N ALA A 78 -4.81 -14.82 -18.13
CA ALA A 78 -4.13 -14.08 -19.19
C ALA A 78 -3.77 -12.66 -18.74
N ILE A 79 -4.67 -11.99 -18.00
CA ILE A 79 -4.37 -10.66 -17.43
C ILE A 79 -3.16 -10.74 -16.50
N VAL A 80 -3.09 -11.74 -15.59
CA VAL A 80 -1.95 -11.92 -14.68
C VAL A 80 -0.66 -12.15 -15.47
N LEU A 81 -0.66 -13.03 -16.48
CA LEU A 81 0.54 -13.35 -17.26
C LEU A 81 1.03 -12.13 -18.07
N VAL A 82 0.13 -11.46 -18.78
CA VAL A 82 0.47 -10.23 -19.54
C VAL A 82 0.99 -9.15 -18.59
N SER A 83 0.37 -8.99 -17.45
CA SER A 83 0.82 -8.03 -16.43
C SER A 83 2.20 -8.37 -15.89
N LEU A 84 2.45 -9.63 -15.51
CA LEU A 84 3.76 -10.08 -15.01
C LEU A 84 4.89 -9.83 -16.01
N VAL A 85 4.65 -10.15 -17.28
CA VAL A 85 5.62 -9.89 -18.36
C VAL A 85 5.78 -8.38 -18.55
N GLY A 86 4.67 -7.64 -18.60
CA GLY A 86 4.69 -6.20 -18.85
C GLY A 86 5.43 -5.42 -17.75
N PHE A 87 5.11 -5.66 -16.45
CA PHE A 87 5.81 -4.97 -15.40
C PHE A 87 7.23 -5.49 -15.16
N GLY A 88 7.51 -6.79 -15.45
CA GLY A 88 8.85 -7.33 -15.39
C GLY A 88 9.78 -6.70 -16.44
N LEU A 89 9.31 -6.58 -17.69
CA LEU A 89 10.05 -5.88 -18.74
C LEU A 89 10.19 -4.39 -18.46
N GLY A 90 9.13 -3.71 -18.00
CA GLY A 90 9.18 -2.30 -17.62
C GLY A 90 10.14 -2.03 -16.46
N GLN A 91 10.18 -2.94 -15.47
CA GLN A 91 11.12 -2.89 -14.37
C GLN A 91 12.57 -3.02 -14.86
N ALA A 92 12.87 -4.02 -15.70
CA ALA A 92 14.20 -4.22 -16.26
C ALA A 92 14.61 -3.07 -17.21
N ALA A 93 13.69 -2.62 -18.06
CA ALA A 93 13.92 -1.51 -18.98
C ALA A 93 14.17 -0.17 -18.28
N SER A 94 13.69 0.01 -17.04
CA SER A 94 14.04 1.18 -16.22
C SER A 94 15.56 1.32 -16.01
N ALA A 95 16.31 0.22 -16.06
CA ALA A 95 17.77 0.23 -15.96
C ALA A 95 18.47 0.88 -17.20
N LEU A 96 17.76 1.00 -18.32
CA LEU A 96 18.27 1.61 -19.54
C LEU A 96 18.08 3.13 -19.57
N ALA A 97 17.37 3.69 -18.58
CA ALA A 97 17.08 5.10 -18.55
C ALA A 97 18.35 5.94 -18.32
N ASP A 98 18.50 6.99 -19.10
CA ASP A 98 19.60 7.96 -19.01
C ASP A 98 19.16 9.32 -18.42
N GLY A 99 17.90 9.45 -17.99
CA GLY A 99 17.36 10.65 -17.35
C GLY A 99 15.98 10.46 -16.70
N ALA A 100 15.51 11.53 -16.05
CA ALA A 100 14.22 11.53 -15.32
C ALA A 100 13.03 11.16 -16.21
N THR A 101 12.95 11.73 -17.43
CA THR A 101 11.82 11.53 -18.34
C THR A 101 11.66 10.06 -18.73
N GLU A 102 12.75 9.38 -19.04
CA GLU A 102 12.71 7.96 -19.40
C GLU A 102 12.35 7.09 -18.20
N LEU A 103 12.89 7.41 -17.02
CA LEU A 103 12.51 6.73 -15.78
C LEU A 103 11.01 6.90 -15.49
N ILE A 104 10.47 8.10 -15.61
CA ILE A 104 9.04 8.38 -15.44
C ILE A 104 8.23 7.52 -16.41
N ALA A 105 8.63 7.46 -17.68
CA ALA A 105 7.93 6.66 -18.70
C ALA A 105 7.93 5.17 -18.35
N TRP A 106 9.09 4.59 -18.02
CA TRP A 106 9.17 3.18 -17.62
C TRP A 106 8.45 2.87 -16.33
N ARG A 107 8.48 3.79 -15.34
CA ARG A 107 7.71 3.67 -14.09
C ARG A 107 6.22 3.68 -14.34
N LEU A 108 5.72 4.56 -15.24
CA LEU A 108 4.32 4.60 -15.64
C LEU A 108 3.89 3.28 -16.29
N VAL A 109 4.71 2.75 -17.22
CA VAL A 109 4.45 1.46 -17.87
C VAL A 109 4.44 0.32 -16.85
N THR A 110 5.43 0.25 -15.97
CA THR A 110 5.48 -0.75 -14.89
C THR A 110 4.23 -0.69 -14.03
N GLY A 111 3.83 0.51 -13.61
CA GLY A 111 2.62 0.73 -12.83
C GLY A 111 1.35 0.30 -13.55
N LEU A 112 1.21 0.64 -14.84
CA LEU A 112 0.07 0.26 -15.67
C LEU A 112 -0.20 -1.25 -15.59
N PHE A 113 0.83 -2.06 -15.78
CA PHE A 113 0.70 -3.52 -15.72
C PHE A 113 0.47 -4.04 -14.29
N LEU A 114 1.04 -3.41 -13.27
CA LEU A 114 0.74 -3.74 -11.87
C LEU A 114 -0.75 -3.54 -11.55
N GLY A 115 -1.38 -2.50 -12.11
CA GLY A 115 -2.81 -2.22 -11.91
C GLY A 115 -3.73 -3.34 -12.38
N GLY A 116 -3.36 -4.10 -13.40
CA GLY A 116 -4.12 -5.28 -13.87
C GLY A 116 -3.89 -6.52 -13.02
N CYS A 117 -2.69 -6.69 -12.49
CA CYS A 117 -2.26 -7.93 -11.84
C CYS A 117 -2.95 -8.18 -10.49
N LEU A 118 -2.96 -7.17 -9.61
CA LEU A 118 -3.42 -7.32 -8.24
C LEU A 118 -4.90 -7.71 -8.10
N PRO A 119 -5.85 -7.04 -8.77
CA PRO A 119 -7.25 -7.43 -8.71
C PRO A 119 -7.49 -8.84 -9.24
N SER A 120 -6.74 -9.22 -10.30
CA SER A 120 -6.84 -10.54 -10.92
C SER A 120 -6.34 -11.64 -9.98
N CYS A 121 -5.21 -11.45 -9.30
CA CYS A 121 -4.73 -12.39 -8.28
C CYS A 121 -5.73 -12.54 -7.12
N LEU A 122 -6.30 -11.43 -6.64
CA LEU A 122 -7.30 -11.46 -5.57
C LEU A 122 -8.57 -12.21 -6.02
N ALA A 123 -9.03 -12.00 -7.26
CA ALA A 123 -10.17 -12.70 -7.85
C ALA A 123 -9.89 -14.23 -7.95
N ILE A 124 -8.70 -14.61 -8.40
CA ILE A 124 -8.29 -16.02 -8.47
C ILE A 124 -8.31 -16.66 -7.08
N VAL A 125 -7.65 -16.05 -6.09
CA VAL A 125 -7.56 -16.59 -4.73
C VAL A 125 -8.94 -16.71 -4.10
N THR A 126 -9.81 -15.72 -4.26
CA THR A 126 -11.18 -15.75 -3.72
C THR A 126 -12.07 -16.79 -4.39
N ALA A 127 -11.83 -17.09 -5.67
CA ALA A 127 -12.57 -18.11 -6.42
C ALA A 127 -12.18 -19.55 -6.03
N VAL A 128 -10.88 -19.81 -5.81
CA VAL A 128 -10.37 -21.15 -5.51
C VAL A 128 -10.40 -21.50 -4.01
N ALA A 129 -10.38 -20.50 -3.12
CA ALA A 129 -10.37 -20.73 -1.69
C ALA A 129 -11.76 -21.18 -1.17
N PRO A 130 -11.83 -22.27 -0.38
CA PRO A 130 -13.06 -22.66 0.31
C PRO A 130 -13.60 -21.52 1.17
N ALA A 131 -14.92 -21.36 1.25
CA ALA A 131 -15.57 -20.27 2.00
C ALA A 131 -15.04 -20.12 3.44
N ALA A 132 -14.83 -21.26 4.13
CA ALA A 132 -14.32 -21.30 5.51
C ALA A 132 -12.85 -20.84 5.64
N ARG A 133 -12.07 -20.81 4.55
CA ARG A 133 -10.64 -20.47 4.56
C ARG A 133 -10.28 -19.28 3.65
N ARG A 134 -11.27 -18.66 3.04
CA ARG A 134 -11.07 -17.52 2.12
C ARG A 134 -10.34 -16.36 2.79
N GLY A 135 -10.67 -16.05 4.03
CA GLY A 135 -9.97 -15.00 4.80
C GLY A 135 -8.49 -15.32 4.97
N LEU A 136 -8.15 -16.56 5.32
CA LEU A 136 -6.75 -16.99 5.46
C LEU A 136 -5.98 -16.88 4.12
N ALA A 137 -6.58 -17.31 3.02
CA ALA A 137 -5.97 -17.24 1.69
C ALA A 137 -5.69 -15.77 1.27
N ILE A 138 -6.62 -14.86 1.56
CA ILE A 138 -6.45 -13.42 1.33
C ILE A 138 -5.34 -12.85 2.23
N MET A 139 -5.27 -13.27 3.49
CA MET A 139 -4.20 -12.83 4.40
C MET A 139 -2.81 -13.28 3.89
N ILE A 140 -2.67 -14.52 3.42
CA ILE A 140 -1.42 -15.03 2.80
C ILE A 140 -1.04 -14.14 1.62
N LEU A 141 -1.99 -13.79 0.77
CA LEU A 141 -1.78 -12.90 -0.38
C LEU A 141 -1.20 -11.54 0.06
N PHE A 142 -1.84 -10.86 0.99
CA PHE A 142 -1.38 -9.55 1.48
C PHE A 142 -0.08 -9.61 2.29
N THR A 143 0.18 -10.73 2.98
CA THR A 143 1.48 -10.95 3.64
C THR A 143 2.62 -10.98 2.61
N GLY A 144 2.37 -11.52 1.43
CA GLY A 144 3.31 -11.45 0.31
C GLY A 144 3.76 -10.01 0.03
N TYR A 145 2.82 -9.06 -0.10
CA TYR A 145 3.15 -7.65 -0.32
C TYR A 145 4.05 -7.08 0.79
N GLY A 146 3.70 -7.31 2.06
CA GLY A 146 4.49 -6.85 3.20
C GLY A 146 5.92 -7.42 3.20
N LEU A 147 6.06 -8.71 2.88
CA LEU A 147 7.37 -9.35 2.74
C LEU A 147 8.18 -8.74 1.59
N GLY A 148 7.55 -8.47 0.44
CA GLY A 148 8.19 -7.79 -0.68
C GLY A 148 8.70 -6.40 -0.32
N ALA A 149 7.88 -5.62 0.37
CA ALA A 149 8.26 -4.30 0.85
C ALA A 149 9.42 -4.37 1.88
N THR A 150 9.43 -5.39 2.73
CA THR A 150 10.54 -5.63 3.68
C THR A 150 11.82 -6.02 2.96
N LEU A 151 11.74 -6.82 1.89
CA LEU A 151 12.90 -7.22 1.11
C LEU A 151 13.51 -6.07 0.30
N ALA A 152 12.78 -5.01 0.04
CA ALA A 152 13.21 -3.92 -0.84
C ALA A 152 14.54 -3.29 -0.43
N GLY A 153 14.71 -2.93 0.84
CA GLY A 153 15.97 -2.37 1.33
C GLY A 153 17.11 -3.40 1.36
N ILE A 154 16.80 -4.66 1.66
CA ILE A 154 17.78 -5.76 1.65
C ILE A 154 18.30 -6.00 0.23
N VAL A 155 17.40 -6.04 -0.76
CA VAL A 155 17.76 -6.20 -2.17
C VAL A 155 18.58 -5.01 -2.65
N ALA A 156 18.16 -3.77 -2.34
CA ALA A 156 18.92 -2.58 -2.71
C ALA A 156 20.34 -2.60 -2.13
N ALA A 157 20.49 -2.94 -0.84
CA ALA A 157 21.80 -3.07 -0.20
C ALA A 157 22.66 -4.17 -0.84
N ALA A 158 22.07 -5.31 -1.19
CA ALA A 158 22.79 -6.43 -1.83
C ALA A 158 23.33 -6.07 -3.23
N PHE A 159 22.64 -5.18 -3.94
CA PHE A 159 23.07 -4.74 -5.27
C PHE A 159 23.99 -3.50 -5.24
N ALA A 160 24.24 -2.89 -4.08
CA ALA A 160 25.07 -1.69 -3.98
C ALA A 160 26.44 -1.87 -4.67
N ASP A 161 27.09 -3.02 -4.43
CA ASP A 161 28.39 -3.40 -5.04
C ASP A 161 28.24 -4.23 -6.32
N ALA A 162 27.03 -4.72 -6.64
CA ALA A 162 26.76 -5.66 -7.73
C ALA A 162 25.98 -5.01 -8.88
N GLY A 163 26.37 -3.82 -9.32
CA GLY A 163 25.75 -3.10 -10.44
C GLY A 163 24.81 -1.98 -10.03
N GLY A 164 24.76 -1.62 -8.75
CA GLY A 164 24.00 -0.49 -8.23
C GLY A 164 22.50 -0.58 -8.50
N TRP A 165 21.86 0.59 -8.66
CA TRP A 165 20.42 0.64 -8.91
C TRP A 165 19.99 -0.04 -10.23
N ARG A 166 20.85 0.04 -11.29
CA ARG A 166 20.56 -0.63 -12.57
C ARG A 166 20.55 -2.14 -12.42
N GLY A 167 21.52 -2.72 -11.70
CA GLY A 167 21.58 -4.14 -11.39
C GLY A 167 20.35 -4.62 -10.62
N ALA A 168 19.94 -3.86 -9.60
CA ALA A 168 18.74 -4.16 -8.82
C ALA A 168 17.46 -4.13 -9.69
N MET A 169 17.31 -3.13 -10.58
CA MET A 169 16.17 -3.04 -11.48
C MET A 169 16.07 -4.24 -12.42
N VAL A 170 17.19 -4.63 -13.03
CA VAL A 170 17.27 -5.82 -13.89
C VAL A 170 17.00 -7.11 -13.10
N GLY A 171 17.62 -7.26 -11.93
CA GLY A 171 17.45 -8.45 -11.08
C GLY A 171 15.99 -8.67 -10.67
N VAL A 172 15.31 -7.61 -10.24
CA VAL A 172 13.87 -7.67 -9.91
C VAL A 172 13.02 -7.94 -11.16
N GLY A 173 13.34 -7.31 -12.29
CA GLY A 173 12.66 -7.56 -13.56
C GLY A 173 12.77 -9.03 -14.00
N VAL A 174 13.97 -9.61 -13.89
CA VAL A 174 14.21 -11.05 -14.17
C VAL A 174 13.41 -11.92 -13.21
N ALA A 175 13.37 -11.62 -11.93
CA ALA A 175 12.55 -12.35 -10.95
C ALA A 175 11.06 -12.34 -11.32
N CYS A 176 10.55 -11.22 -11.84
CA CYS A 176 9.19 -11.12 -12.34
C CYS A 176 8.96 -12.01 -13.57
N LEU A 177 9.89 -12.03 -14.53
CA LEU A 177 9.80 -12.87 -15.72
C LEU A 177 9.89 -14.37 -15.39
N VAL A 178 10.74 -14.75 -14.44
CA VAL A 178 10.80 -16.13 -13.92
C VAL A 178 9.48 -16.49 -13.26
N THR A 179 8.91 -15.59 -12.47
CA THR A 179 7.59 -15.80 -11.86
C THR A 179 6.48 -15.91 -12.90
N ALA A 180 6.58 -15.16 -14.02
CA ALA A 180 5.65 -15.28 -15.14
C ALA A 180 5.73 -16.69 -15.77
N LEU A 181 6.92 -17.24 -15.90
CA LEU A 181 7.14 -18.61 -16.41
C LEU A 181 6.54 -19.67 -15.46
N ILE A 182 6.73 -19.50 -14.15
CA ILE A 182 6.13 -20.33 -13.11
C ILE A 182 4.60 -20.23 -13.17
N ALA A 183 4.06 -19.01 -13.25
CA ALA A 183 2.63 -18.79 -13.35
C ALA A 183 2.05 -19.35 -14.65
N TRP A 184 2.74 -19.21 -15.77
CA TRP A 184 2.33 -19.80 -17.05
C TRP A 184 2.19 -21.32 -16.97
N ARG A 185 3.09 -22.00 -16.24
CA ARG A 185 3.10 -23.47 -16.12
C ARG A 185 2.05 -23.99 -15.12
N TRP A 186 1.80 -23.26 -14.02
CA TRP A 186 1.05 -23.79 -12.88
C TRP A 186 -0.17 -22.96 -12.46
N LEU A 187 -0.39 -21.77 -13.02
CA LEU A 187 -1.58 -20.97 -12.72
C LEU A 187 -2.75 -21.46 -13.59
N ASP A 188 -3.29 -22.62 -13.27
CA ASP A 188 -4.47 -23.15 -13.94
C ASP A 188 -5.72 -22.68 -13.21
N VAL A 189 -6.42 -21.73 -13.82
CA VAL A 189 -7.59 -21.08 -13.22
C VAL A 189 -8.84 -21.60 -13.90
N PRO A 190 -9.82 -22.15 -13.17
CA PRO A 190 -11.12 -22.48 -13.75
C PRO A 190 -11.73 -21.26 -14.41
N PRO A 191 -12.43 -21.40 -15.55
CA PRO A 191 -13.08 -20.28 -16.21
C PRO A 191 -14.00 -19.57 -15.21
N ALA A 192 -13.68 -18.30 -14.93
CA ALA A 192 -14.47 -17.47 -14.01
C ALA A 192 -15.87 -17.26 -14.61
N ARG A 193 -16.91 -17.39 -13.80
CA ARG A 193 -18.21 -16.79 -14.12
C ARG A 193 -17.95 -15.32 -14.40
N THR A 194 -18.29 -14.89 -15.59
CA THR A 194 -18.04 -13.52 -16.07
C THR A 194 -18.73 -12.54 -15.12
N ALA A 195 -17.98 -11.58 -14.60
CA ALA A 195 -18.47 -10.47 -13.76
C ALA A 195 -19.46 -9.53 -14.49
N ALA A 196 -20.02 -9.97 -15.61
CA ALA A 196 -21.02 -9.24 -16.38
C ALA A 196 -22.37 -9.14 -15.66
N ASP A 197 -22.70 -10.08 -14.77
CA ASP A 197 -23.97 -10.08 -14.04
C ASP A 197 -24.02 -9.08 -12.88
N ASP A 198 -22.87 -8.60 -12.38
CA ASP A 198 -22.81 -7.63 -11.27
C ASP A 198 -22.83 -6.15 -11.75
N ALA A 199 -22.78 -5.88 -13.05
CA ALA A 199 -22.66 -4.53 -13.56
C ALA A 199 -23.98 -3.72 -13.48
N SER A 200 -25.12 -4.39 -13.40
CA SER A 200 -26.43 -3.72 -13.33
C SER A 200 -26.75 -3.17 -11.92
N SER A 201 -26.24 -3.80 -10.86
CA SER A 201 -26.45 -3.33 -9.48
C SER A 201 -25.51 -2.19 -9.08
N ARG A 202 -24.49 -1.89 -9.90
CA ARG A 202 -23.45 -0.88 -9.60
C ARG A 202 -23.89 0.57 -9.76
N LYS A 203 -24.92 0.87 -10.57
CA LYS A 203 -25.28 2.27 -10.89
C LYS A 203 -26.04 2.99 -9.77
N GLU A 204 -26.85 2.31 -8.99
CA GLU A 204 -27.65 2.93 -7.91
C GLU A 204 -26.89 3.17 -6.60
N GLY A 205 -25.87 2.37 -6.33
CA GLY A 205 -25.12 2.44 -5.06
C GLY A 205 -24.04 3.54 -4.99
N ALA A 206 -23.51 4.02 -6.12
CA ALA A 206 -22.37 4.94 -6.13
C ALA A 206 -22.69 6.32 -5.51
N LEU A 207 -23.92 6.82 -5.66
CA LEU A 207 -24.37 8.08 -5.07
C LEU A 207 -24.90 7.92 -3.64
N GLY A 208 -25.23 6.71 -3.21
CA GLY A 208 -25.77 6.43 -1.88
C GLY A 208 -24.81 6.76 -0.73
N ILE A 209 -23.47 6.66 -0.97
CA ILE A 209 -22.44 7.00 0.01
C ILE A 209 -22.29 8.51 0.25
N VAL A 210 -22.75 9.35 -0.66
CA VAL A 210 -22.70 10.83 -0.59
C VAL A 210 -24.01 11.39 -0.04
N ASN A 211 -24.95 10.55 0.40
CA ASN A 211 -26.17 10.98 1.06
C ASN A 211 -25.85 11.72 2.38
N ALA A 212 -26.62 12.72 2.75
CA ALA A 212 -26.46 13.54 3.97
C ALA A 212 -26.24 12.69 5.23
N ARG A 213 -26.83 11.49 5.29
CA ARG A 213 -26.67 10.53 6.40
C ARG A 213 -25.24 10.02 6.57
N TYR A 214 -24.51 9.80 5.47
CA TYR A 214 -23.17 9.18 5.47
C TYR A 214 -22.06 10.16 5.10
N LEU A 215 -22.39 11.33 4.56
CA LEU A 215 -21.45 12.30 3.97
C LEU A 215 -20.28 12.63 4.90
N LEU A 216 -20.58 13.05 6.14
CA LEU A 216 -19.52 13.41 7.09
C LEU A 216 -18.56 12.23 7.34
N GLY A 217 -19.10 11.04 7.60
CA GLY A 217 -18.26 9.86 7.84
C GLY A 217 -17.50 9.42 6.60
N THR A 218 -18.10 9.53 5.42
CA THR A 218 -17.45 9.26 4.14
C THR A 218 -16.26 10.19 3.93
N LEU A 219 -16.43 11.49 4.13
CA LEU A 219 -15.34 12.47 4.01
C LEU A 219 -14.24 12.23 5.03
N MET A 220 -14.58 11.90 6.28
CA MET A 220 -13.59 11.57 7.32
C MET A 220 -12.83 10.29 6.98
N LEU A 221 -13.49 9.25 6.45
CA LEU A 221 -12.83 8.04 5.97
C LEU A 221 -11.90 8.32 4.78
N TRP A 222 -12.33 9.14 3.83
CA TRP A 222 -11.47 9.54 2.70
C TRP A 222 -10.22 10.29 3.19
N LEU A 223 -10.41 11.27 4.07
CA LEU A 223 -9.31 12.06 4.63
C LEU A 223 -8.33 11.18 5.39
N MET A 224 -8.83 10.21 6.16
CA MET A 224 -8.01 9.22 6.84
C MET A 224 -7.21 8.34 5.86
N PHE A 225 -7.85 7.82 4.79
CA PHE A 225 -7.16 7.02 3.79
C PHE A 225 -6.10 7.83 3.04
N VAL A 226 -6.41 9.06 2.62
CA VAL A 226 -5.43 9.99 2.01
C VAL A 226 -4.24 10.14 2.95
N SER A 227 -4.48 10.44 4.23
CA SER A 227 -3.42 10.66 5.22
C SER A 227 -2.53 9.44 5.41
N MET A 228 -3.12 8.27 5.67
CA MET A 228 -2.34 7.05 5.97
C MET A 228 -1.59 6.52 4.74
N LEU A 229 -2.21 6.57 3.56
CA LEU A 229 -1.54 6.19 2.32
C LEU A 229 -0.40 7.14 1.98
N THR A 230 -0.61 8.45 2.12
CA THR A 230 0.43 9.46 1.92
C THR A 230 1.66 9.16 2.79
N ILE A 231 1.47 8.97 4.10
CA ILE A 231 2.58 8.67 5.01
C ILE A 231 3.29 7.39 4.59
N SER A 232 2.53 6.31 4.38
CA SER A 232 3.08 4.99 4.06
C SER A 232 3.92 5.01 2.78
N TYR A 233 3.40 5.59 1.70
CA TYR A 233 4.10 5.61 0.41
C TYR A 233 5.26 6.62 0.39
N CYS A 234 5.09 7.80 0.98
CA CYS A 234 6.16 8.78 1.04
C CYS A 234 7.33 8.31 1.90
N LEU A 235 7.09 7.62 3.01
CA LEU A 235 8.16 7.03 3.80
C LEU A 235 8.92 5.95 3.01
N ASN A 236 8.21 5.06 2.32
CA ASN A 236 8.87 4.06 1.47
C ASN A 236 9.73 4.70 0.37
N SER A 237 9.32 5.84 -0.19
CA SER A 237 9.99 6.49 -1.31
C SER A 237 11.10 7.45 -0.86
N TRP A 238 10.83 8.29 0.15
CA TRP A 238 11.69 9.41 0.51
C TRP A 238 12.61 9.15 1.70
N LEU A 239 12.26 8.22 2.61
CA LEU A 239 13.04 7.97 3.82
C LEU A 239 14.54 7.71 3.54
N PRO A 240 14.92 6.86 2.56
CA PRO A 240 16.34 6.65 2.27
C PRO A 240 17.05 7.92 1.80
N THR A 241 16.43 8.67 0.90
CA THR A 241 17.01 9.95 0.41
C THR A 241 17.19 10.96 1.54
N LEU A 242 16.19 11.11 2.41
CA LEU A 242 16.28 11.99 3.59
C LEU A 242 17.40 11.58 4.53
N LEU A 243 17.59 10.27 4.76
CA LEU A 243 18.66 9.74 5.61
C LEU A 243 20.05 9.96 5.01
N VAL A 244 20.22 9.72 3.72
CA VAL A 244 21.52 9.98 3.03
C VAL A 244 21.84 11.46 3.04
N GLN A 245 20.88 12.34 2.82
CA GLN A 245 21.08 13.79 2.83
C GLN A 245 21.47 14.37 4.21
N VAL A 246 21.11 13.67 5.31
CA VAL A 246 21.61 14.03 6.66
C VAL A 246 22.91 13.30 7.02
N GLY A 247 23.59 12.67 6.06
CA GLY A 247 24.89 12.04 6.23
C GLY A 247 24.88 10.61 6.75
N ARG A 248 23.73 9.91 6.67
CA ARG A 248 23.68 8.46 6.97
C ARG A 248 24.22 7.66 5.80
N ASP A 249 24.80 6.51 6.12
CA ASP A 249 25.26 5.54 5.13
C ASP A 249 24.11 5.00 4.28
N GLU A 250 24.38 4.68 3.01
CA GLU A 250 23.36 4.22 2.06
C GLU A 250 22.79 2.86 2.41
N ALA A 251 23.63 1.94 2.90
CA ALA A 251 23.15 0.63 3.36
C ALA A 251 22.20 0.78 4.56
N PHE A 252 22.54 1.66 5.51
CA PHE A 252 21.65 2.01 6.61
C PHE A 252 20.34 2.61 6.10
N ALA A 253 20.40 3.56 5.17
CA ALA A 253 19.23 4.20 4.59
C ALA A 253 18.35 3.20 3.84
N ALA A 254 18.91 2.29 3.06
CA ALA A 254 18.19 1.24 2.38
C ALA A 254 17.49 0.28 3.37
N LEU A 255 18.22 -0.20 4.38
CA LEU A 255 17.68 -1.10 5.41
C LEU A 255 16.59 -0.44 6.27
N SER A 256 16.57 0.88 6.37
CA SER A 256 15.53 1.62 7.12
C SER A 256 14.12 1.34 6.59
N VAL A 257 13.95 1.20 5.28
CA VAL A 257 12.67 0.84 4.65
C VAL A 257 12.28 -0.61 5.00
N SER A 258 13.25 -1.51 5.04
CA SER A 258 13.01 -2.90 5.46
C SER A 258 12.51 -2.97 6.92
N VAL A 259 13.15 -2.23 7.82
CA VAL A 259 12.76 -2.17 9.24
C VAL A 259 11.38 -1.54 9.42
N PHE A 260 11.10 -0.44 8.72
CA PHE A 260 9.78 0.19 8.70
C PHE A 260 8.70 -0.79 8.20
N SER A 261 8.92 -1.46 7.07
CA SER A 261 7.96 -2.40 6.49
C SER A 261 7.77 -3.65 7.36
N PHE A 262 8.84 -4.15 7.98
CA PHE A 262 8.77 -5.26 8.92
C PHE A 262 7.93 -4.91 10.15
N GLY A 263 8.06 -3.68 10.68
CA GLY A 263 7.17 -3.16 11.73
C GLY A 263 5.69 -3.30 11.35
N GLY A 264 5.36 -3.04 10.09
CA GLY A 264 4.01 -3.23 9.54
C GLY A 264 3.54 -4.69 9.52
N ILE A 265 4.43 -5.64 9.22
CA ILE A 265 4.09 -7.08 9.28
C ILE A 265 3.77 -7.48 10.72
N VAL A 266 4.59 -7.05 11.68
CA VAL A 266 4.34 -7.29 13.11
C VAL A 266 3.01 -6.70 13.55
N ALA A 267 2.71 -5.47 13.10
CA ALA A 267 1.43 -4.82 13.38
C ALA A 267 0.24 -5.60 12.78
N ALA A 268 0.35 -6.08 11.55
CA ALA A 268 -0.71 -6.84 10.90
C ALA A 268 -1.10 -8.10 11.68
N LEU A 269 -0.13 -8.73 12.37
CA LEU A 269 -0.38 -9.89 13.23
C LEU A 269 -1.03 -9.50 14.56
N GLY A 270 -0.72 -8.32 15.10
CA GLY A 270 -1.13 -7.89 16.44
C GLY A 270 -2.36 -6.97 16.46
N VAL A 271 -2.60 -6.17 15.42
CA VAL A 271 -3.65 -5.14 15.43
C VAL A 271 -5.05 -5.73 15.58
N GLY A 272 -5.30 -6.90 14.97
CA GLY A 272 -6.58 -7.61 15.12
C GLY A 272 -6.88 -7.96 16.58
N LEU A 273 -5.91 -8.53 17.29
CA LEU A 273 -6.04 -8.89 18.71
C LEU A 273 -6.30 -7.65 19.59
N LEU A 274 -5.66 -6.52 19.27
CA LEU A 274 -5.88 -5.26 20.00
C LEU A 274 -7.27 -4.69 19.71
N ILE A 275 -7.74 -4.78 18.47
CA ILE A 275 -9.10 -4.38 18.07
C ILE A 275 -10.14 -5.22 18.80
N ASP A 276 -9.96 -6.53 18.87
CA ASP A 276 -10.89 -7.45 19.56
C ASP A 276 -10.94 -7.16 21.09
N ARG A 277 -9.80 -6.80 21.68
CA ARG A 277 -9.72 -6.54 23.12
C ARG A 277 -10.17 -5.13 23.54
N PHE A 278 -9.81 -4.08 22.78
CA PHE A 278 -10.01 -2.68 23.18
C PHE A 278 -11.03 -1.95 22.29
N GLY A 279 -11.50 -2.59 21.22
CA GLY A 279 -12.38 -2.01 20.23
C GLY A 279 -11.63 -1.25 19.12
N ALA A 280 -12.21 -1.25 17.91
CA ALA A 280 -11.57 -0.70 16.72
C ALA A 280 -11.21 0.79 16.86
N MET A 281 -12.16 1.63 17.33
CA MET A 281 -11.94 3.08 17.40
C MET A 281 -10.83 3.46 18.37
N ARG A 282 -10.80 2.88 19.57
CA ARG A 282 -9.76 3.17 20.57
C ARG A 282 -8.38 2.75 20.07
N THR A 283 -8.28 1.53 19.54
CA THR A 283 -7.03 0.99 18.99
C THR A 283 -6.49 1.87 17.87
N LEU A 284 -7.33 2.23 16.89
CA LEU A 284 -6.88 2.98 15.72
C LEU A 284 -6.56 4.45 16.03
N ILE A 285 -7.32 5.10 16.93
CA ILE A 285 -6.97 6.44 17.41
C ILE A 285 -5.61 6.41 18.11
N SER A 286 -5.38 5.43 18.99
CA SER A 286 -4.07 5.28 19.65
C SER A 286 -2.94 5.05 18.64
N PHE A 287 -3.15 4.20 17.64
CA PHE A 287 -2.14 3.92 16.62
C PHE A 287 -1.83 5.17 15.77
N THR A 288 -2.84 5.93 15.35
CA THR A 288 -2.63 7.16 14.56
C THR A 288 -1.95 8.27 15.38
N VAL A 289 -2.27 8.42 16.67
CA VAL A 289 -1.58 9.34 17.56
C VAL A 289 -0.13 8.91 17.79
N LEU A 290 0.12 7.62 18.06
CA LEU A 290 1.48 7.10 18.21
C LEU A 290 2.27 7.15 16.90
N SER A 291 1.61 7.05 15.75
CA SER A 291 2.24 7.34 14.44
C SER A 291 2.73 8.78 14.40
N ALA A 292 1.92 9.75 14.79
CA ALA A 292 2.33 11.16 14.80
C ALA A 292 3.51 11.41 15.76
N VAL A 293 3.47 10.83 16.94
CA VAL A 293 4.56 10.95 17.94
C VAL A 293 5.86 10.33 17.41
N THR A 294 5.80 9.13 16.86
CA THR A 294 7.00 8.44 16.34
C THR A 294 7.56 9.15 15.11
N LEU A 295 6.71 9.63 14.19
CA LEU A 295 7.12 10.40 13.01
C LEU A 295 7.81 11.71 13.40
N PHE A 296 7.23 12.44 14.36
CA PHE A 296 7.83 13.65 14.88
C PHE A 296 9.17 13.38 15.58
N ALA A 297 9.24 12.33 16.41
CA ALA A 297 10.48 11.94 17.09
C ALA A 297 11.57 11.54 16.07
N VAL A 298 11.23 10.77 15.04
CA VAL A 298 12.19 10.42 13.95
C VAL A 298 12.67 11.69 13.28
N GLY A 299 11.79 12.66 12.98
CA GLY A 299 12.18 13.92 12.36
C GLY A 299 13.18 14.72 13.22
N GLN A 300 12.92 14.86 14.53
CA GLN A 300 13.81 15.58 15.45
C GLN A 300 15.16 14.87 15.65
N LEU A 301 15.19 13.57 15.55
CA LEU A 301 16.36 12.73 15.85
C LEU A 301 17.09 12.24 14.57
N LEU A 302 16.63 12.62 13.38
CA LEU A 302 17.07 12.07 12.09
C LEU A 302 18.59 12.13 11.90
N GLY A 303 19.22 13.26 12.23
CA GLY A 303 20.66 13.49 12.11
C GLY A 303 21.46 13.18 13.38
N SER A 304 20.85 13.22 14.57
CA SER A 304 21.55 13.20 15.85
C SER A 304 21.50 11.87 16.62
N ALA A 305 20.47 11.03 16.40
CA ALA A 305 20.33 9.76 17.10
C ALA A 305 21.39 8.73 16.72
N SER A 306 21.67 7.79 17.62
CA SER A 306 22.45 6.59 17.27
C SER A 306 21.72 5.74 16.22
N ALA A 307 22.47 4.98 15.41
CA ALA A 307 21.90 4.12 14.39
C ALA A 307 20.86 3.12 14.95
N SER A 308 21.15 2.51 16.09
CA SER A 308 20.24 1.56 16.76
C SER A 308 18.95 2.20 17.24
N LEU A 309 19.02 3.40 17.84
CA LEU A 309 17.84 4.12 18.29
C LEU A 309 16.95 4.52 17.11
N LEU A 310 17.55 5.04 16.02
CA LEU A 310 16.82 5.47 14.84
C LEU A 310 16.13 4.27 14.16
N MET A 311 16.80 3.12 14.04
CA MET A 311 16.19 1.89 13.52
C MET A 311 15.03 1.40 14.40
N ALA A 312 15.18 1.44 15.73
CA ALA A 312 14.09 1.08 16.63
C ALA A 312 12.87 2.01 16.47
N LEU A 313 13.10 3.33 16.37
CA LEU A 313 12.04 4.31 16.14
C LEU A 313 11.36 4.11 14.77
N LEU A 314 12.11 3.79 13.73
CA LEU A 314 11.56 3.51 12.40
C LEU A 314 10.75 2.22 12.38
N GLY A 315 11.17 1.18 13.09
CA GLY A 315 10.39 -0.03 13.30
C GLY A 315 9.08 0.23 14.04
N ALA A 316 9.14 1.02 15.11
CA ALA A 316 7.95 1.45 15.85
C ALA A 316 7.02 2.33 14.98
N CYS A 317 7.59 3.24 14.19
CA CYS A 317 6.85 4.04 13.23
C CYS A 317 6.11 3.15 12.22
N GLY A 318 6.81 2.16 11.64
CA GLY A 318 6.19 1.18 10.75
C GLY A 318 5.07 0.38 11.41
N PHE A 319 5.27 -0.05 12.66
CA PHE A 319 4.25 -0.74 13.44
C PHE A 319 2.97 0.11 13.58
N PHE A 320 3.09 1.36 14.00
CA PHE A 320 1.92 2.21 14.20
C PHE A 320 1.28 2.67 12.89
N VAL A 321 2.05 3.15 11.92
CA VAL A 321 1.54 3.67 10.63
C VAL A 321 0.86 2.56 9.82
N LEU A 322 1.55 1.46 9.58
CA LEU A 322 1.03 0.37 8.75
C LEU A 322 -0.04 -0.43 9.49
N GLY A 323 0.05 -0.52 10.83
CA GLY A 323 -1.00 -1.09 11.68
C GLY A 323 -2.29 -0.26 11.65
N ALA A 324 -2.19 1.07 11.73
CA ALA A 324 -3.33 1.96 11.56
C ALA A 324 -3.96 1.78 10.18
N TYR A 325 -3.16 1.82 9.11
CA TYR A 325 -3.62 1.62 7.73
C TYR A 325 -4.33 0.27 7.53
N GLY A 326 -3.78 -0.81 8.06
CA GLY A 326 -4.40 -2.13 8.00
C GLY A 326 -5.73 -2.20 8.77
N GLY A 327 -5.74 -1.67 9.99
CA GLY A 327 -6.90 -1.71 10.90
C GLY A 327 -8.09 -0.85 10.42
N VAL A 328 -7.86 0.22 9.66
CA VAL A 328 -8.94 1.07 9.10
C VAL A 328 -9.92 0.29 8.24
N ASN A 329 -9.48 -0.77 7.59
CA ASN A 329 -10.38 -1.59 6.81
C ASN A 329 -11.52 -2.20 7.66
N VAL A 330 -11.31 -2.41 8.96
CA VAL A 330 -12.34 -2.89 9.90
C VAL A 330 -13.40 -1.80 10.11
N VAL A 331 -12.98 -0.54 10.33
CA VAL A 331 -13.92 0.59 10.46
C VAL A 331 -14.71 0.79 9.17
N LEU A 332 -14.02 0.76 8.04
CA LEU A 332 -14.63 0.93 6.72
C LEU A 332 -15.68 -0.16 6.43
N ALA A 333 -15.39 -1.40 6.81
CA ALA A 333 -16.31 -2.53 6.64
C ALA A 333 -17.54 -2.43 7.55
N SER A 334 -17.42 -1.80 8.72
CA SER A 334 -18.51 -1.65 9.69
C SER A 334 -19.31 -0.34 9.56
N PHE A 335 -18.78 0.66 8.85
CA PHE A 335 -19.41 1.98 8.73
C PHE A 335 -20.60 1.99 7.77
N TYR A 336 -20.49 1.28 6.65
CA TYR A 336 -21.55 1.23 5.63
C TYR A 336 -22.43 0.01 5.79
N PRO A 337 -23.75 0.09 5.49
CA PRO A 337 -24.60 -1.06 5.33
C PRO A 337 -24.14 -1.94 4.16
N ASP A 338 -24.62 -3.18 4.11
CA ASP A 338 -24.11 -4.22 3.20
C ASP A 338 -24.19 -3.83 1.72
N ASP A 339 -25.25 -3.14 1.32
CA ASP A 339 -25.53 -2.65 -0.04
C ASP A 339 -24.53 -1.54 -0.49
N LEU A 340 -24.08 -0.66 0.42
CA LEU A 340 -23.17 0.44 0.13
C LEU A 340 -21.71 0.13 0.43
N ARG A 341 -21.42 -0.94 1.19
CA ARG A 341 -20.08 -1.26 1.70
C ARG A 341 -19.02 -1.37 0.61
N ALA A 342 -19.32 -2.09 -0.47
CA ALA A 342 -18.39 -2.28 -1.57
C ALA A 342 -18.02 -0.94 -2.25
N HIS A 343 -19.01 -0.08 -2.45
CA HIS A 343 -18.81 1.26 -3.02
C HIS A 343 -18.01 2.17 -2.07
N GLY A 344 -18.34 2.18 -0.78
CA GLY A 344 -17.63 2.95 0.24
C GLY A 344 -16.14 2.56 0.33
N ILE A 345 -15.84 1.26 0.34
CA ILE A 345 -14.47 0.74 0.33
C ILE A 345 -13.73 1.15 -0.95
N GLY A 346 -14.36 1.00 -2.10
CA GLY A 346 -13.78 1.34 -3.40
C GLY A 346 -13.42 2.83 -3.49
N TRP A 347 -14.36 3.71 -3.15
CA TRP A 347 -14.15 5.15 -3.18
C TRP A 347 -13.09 5.60 -2.17
N ALA A 348 -13.12 5.12 -0.94
CA ALA A 348 -12.13 5.50 0.07
C ALA A 348 -10.70 5.15 -0.36
N LYS A 349 -10.50 3.94 -0.93
CA LYS A 349 -9.20 3.52 -1.45
C LYS A 349 -8.77 4.30 -2.69
N SER A 350 -9.70 4.65 -3.57
CA SER A 350 -9.42 5.41 -4.79
C SER A 350 -9.03 6.86 -4.45
N VAL A 351 -9.80 7.53 -3.61
CA VAL A 351 -9.50 8.89 -3.15
C VAL A 351 -8.20 8.91 -2.36
N GLY A 352 -7.96 7.90 -1.51
CA GLY A 352 -6.72 7.74 -0.75
C GLY A 352 -5.45 7.76 -1.63
N ARG A 353 -5.54 7.25 -2.86
CA ARG A 353 -4.40 7.23 -3.80
C ARG A 353 -3.98 8.61 -4.29
N LEU A 354 -4.86 9.62 -4.26
CA LEU A 354 -4.49 10.98 -4.64
C LEU A 354 -3.31 11.51 -3.82
N GLY A 355 -3.30 11.23 -2.51
CA GLY A 355 -2.18 11.60 -1.64
C GLY A 355 -0.87 10.94 -2.06
N THR A 356 -0.91 9.67 -2.49
CA THR A 356 0.29 8.92 -2.89
C THR A 356 0.91 9.43 -4.20
N VAL A 357 0.13 10.05 -5.06
CA VAL A 357 0.61 10.63 -6.33
C VAL A 357 1.12 12.06 -6.13
N ILE A 358 0.41 12.86 -5.34
CA ILE A 358 0.71 14.28 -5.18
C ILE A 358 1.85 14.51 -4.18
N ALA A 359 1.84 13.83 -3.05
CA ALA A 359 2.75 14.13 -1.95
C ALA A 359 4.24 13.90 -2.27
N PRO A 360 4.67 12.85 -3.02
CA PRO A 360 6.07 12.73 -3.38
C PRO A 360 6.61 13.90 -4.20
N VAL A 361 5.79 14.47 -5.08
CA VAL A 361 6.15 15.67 -5.87
C VAL A 361 6.30 16.88 -4.97
N LEU A 362 5.38 17.08 -4.02
CA LEU A 362 5.44 18.19 -3.07
C LEU A 362 6.66 18.10 -2.14
N ILE A 363 7.06 16.88 -1.74
CA ILE A 363 8.26 16.67 -0.92
C ILE A 363 9.50 17.05 -1.70
N GLY A 364 9.63 16.59 -2.95
CA GLY A 364 10.77 16.93 -3.82
C GLY A 364 10.91 18.43 -4.02
N TRP A 365 9.81 19.11 -4.34
CA TRP A 365 9.77 20.55 -4.44
C TRP A 365 10.12 21.24 -3.10
N GLY A 366 9.60 20.75 -1.98
CA GLY A 366 9.87 21.28 -0.65
C GLY A 366 11.37 21.24 -0.30
N LEU A 367 12.05 20.14 -0.63
CA LEU A 367 13.51 20.00 -0.45
C LEU A 367 14.29 21.02 -1.29
N ASP A 368 13.87 21.23 -2.53
CA ASP A 368 14.58 22.17 -3.45
C ASP A 368 14.36 23.64 -3.04
N VAL A 369 13.25 24.00 -2.41
CA VAL A 369 13.04 25.35 -1.84
C VAL A 369 13.66 25.51 -0.46
N GLY A 370 14.41 24.51 0.03
CA GLY A 370 15.22 24.59 1.25
C GLY A 370 14.51 24.14 2.54
N ILE A 371 13.37 23.43 2.46
CA ILE A 371 12.79 22.79 3.65
C ILE A 371 13.73 21.65 4.08
N THR A 372 14.11 21.65 5.35
CA THR A 372 15.07 20.65 5.86
C THR A 372 14.45 19.24 5.92
N GLN A 373 15.30 18.23 5.81
CA GLN A 373 14.92 16.82 5.89
C GLN A 373 14.20 16.50 7.22
N ALA A 374 14.69 17.05 8.31
CA ALA A 374 14.08 16.92 9.65
C ALA A 374 12.66 17.54 9.69
N SER A 375 12.49 18.71 9.04
CA SER A 375 11.17 19.35 8.95
C SER A 375 10.19 18.54 8.11
N ILE A 376 10.61 18.02 6.96
CA ILE A 376 9.77 17.16 6.11
C ILE A 376 9.36 15.91 6.85
N MET A 377 10.31 15.26 7.54
CA MET A 377 10.00 14.06 8.33
C MET A 377 9.03 14.35 9.48
N SER A 378 9.23 15.47 10.18
CA SER A 378 8.33 15.92 11.26
C SER A 378 6.93 16.28 10.72
N LEU A 379 6.86 16.82 9.49
CA LEU A 379 5.62 17.24 8.86
C LEU A 379 4.67 16.05 8.62
N PHE A 380 5.19 14.82 8.46
CA PHE A 380 4.35 13.63 8.37
C PHE A 380 3.50 13.36 9.63
N ALA A 381 3.82 13.97 10.77
CA ALA A 381 2.96 13.93 11.95
C ALA A 381 1.61 14.62 11.71
N VAL A 382 1.54 15.62 10.82
CA VAL A 382 0.30 16.36 10.53
C VAL A 382 -0.76 15.45 9.92
N PRO A 383 -0.53 14.74 8.78
CA PRO A 383 -1.53 13.82 8.27
C PRO A 383 -1.86 12.67 9.24
N ALA A 384 -0.93 12.23 10.11
CA ALA A 384 -1.24 11.25 11.14
C ALA A 384 -2.24 11.80 12.19
N LEU A 385 -2.07 13.06 12.61
CA LEU A 385 -3.03 13.74 13.49
C LEU A 385 -4.37 14.01 12.79
N VAL A 386 -4.37 14.34 11.52
CA VAL A 386 -5.59 14.47 10.70
C VAL A 386 -6.35 13.15 10.65
N ALA A 387 -5.66 12.03 10.50
CA ALA A 387 -6.27 10.71 10.55
C ALA A 387 -6.85 10.40 11.94
N ALA A 388 -6.15 10.75 13.02
CA ALA A 388 -6.65 10.60 14.39
C ALA A 388 -7.92 11.43 14.61
N ALA A 389 -7.90 12.71 14.22
CA ALA A 389 -9.05 13.60 14.31
C ALA A 389 -10.26 13.07 13.51
N SER A 390 -10.03 12.55 12.30
CA SER A 390 -11.07 11.93 11.48
C SER A 390 -11.75 10.76 12.18
N LEU A 391 -10.98 9.89 12.83
CA LEU A 391 -11.51 8.77 13.63
C LEU A 391 -12.30 9.24 14.85
N VAL A 392 -11.83 10.28 15.54
CA VAL A 392 -12.55 10.87 16.67
C VAL A 392 -13.90 11.43 16.22
N VAL A 393 -13.94 12.16 15.10
CA VAL A 393 -15.20 12.68 14.53
C VAL A 393 -16.18 11.54 14.19
N ILE A 394 -15.70 10.46 13.58
CA ILE A 394 -16.53 9.28 13.28
C ILE A 394 -17.07 8.65 14.57
N ALA A 395 -16.23 8.50 15.61
CA ALA A 395 -16.63 7.93 16.89
C ALA A 395 -17.69 8.78 17.60
N LEU A 396 -17.52 10.11 17.63
CA LEU A 396 -18.48 11.04 18.22
C LEU A 396 -19.82 11.05 17.48
N ALA A 397 -19.78 11.05 16.14
CA ALA A 397 -20.99 10.98 15.31
C ALA A 397 -21.75 9.66 15.52
N ALA A 398 -21.07 8.54 15.71
CA ALA A 398 -21.68 7.25 16.03
C ALA A 398 -22.34 7.27 17.43
N ALA A 399 -21.65 7.80 18.43
CA ALA A 399 -22.17 7.90 19.79
C ALA A 399 -23.41 8.83 19.89
N GLY A 400 -23.41 9.94 19.15
CA GLY A 400 -24.55 10.86 19.06
C GLY A 400 -25.79 10.20 18.48
N ARG A 401 -25.64 9.39 17.44
CA ARG A 401 -26.76 8.62 16.84
C ARG A 401 -27.34 7.59 17.80
N GLN A 402 -26.51 6.89 18.59
CA GLN A 402 -26.99 5.92 19.57
C GLN A 402 -27.80 6.60 20.68
N ARG A 403 -27.39 7.78 21.16
CA ARG A 403 -28.12 8.57 22.15
C ARG A 403 -29.47 9.04 21.61
N ALA A 404 -29.52 9.59 20.39
CA ALA A 404 -30.76 10.05 19.77
C ALA A 404 -31.80 8.94 19.54
N VAL A 405 -31.36 7.68 19.40
CA VAL A 405 -32.25 6.51 19.27
C VAL A 405 -32.70 6.03 20.68
N ALA A 406 -31.93 6.22 21.72
CA ALA A 406 -32.26 5.77 23.08
C ALA A 406 -33.20 6.72 23.84
N GLU A 407 -33.16 8.03 23.54
CA GLU A 407 -34.00 9.05 24.21
C GLU A 407 -35.53 8.86 24.02
N PRO A 408 -36.08 8.49 22.85
CA PRO A 408 -37.51 8.28 22.70
C PRO A 408 -38.07 7.08 23.51
N ALA A 409 -37.22 6.11 23.80
CA ALA A 409 -37.62 4.93 24.60
C ALA A 409 -37.70 5.22 26.12
N ALA A 410 -37.08 6.26 26.59
CA ALA A 410 -37.09 6.65 28.00
C ALA A 410 -38.27 7.58 28.37
N THR A 411 -38.84 8.28 27.38
CA THR A 411 -40.00 9.19 27.58
C THR A 411 -41.35 8.51 27.42
N MET A 412 -41.39 7.22 27.06
CA MET A 412 -42.58 6.42 26.93
C MET A 412 -42.81 5.42 28.13
N ARG A 413 -42.05 5.60 29.20
CA ARG A 413 -42.24 4.92 30.49
C ARG A 413 -42.62 5.95 31.56
#